data_c013c80e8c7f5aabc9a43a3303f02578
#
_entry.id   c013c80e8c7f5aabc9a43a3303f02578
#
_cell.length_a   1.000
_cell.length_b   1.000
_cell.length_c   1.000
_cell.angle_alpha   90.00
_cell.angle_beta   90.00
_cell.angle_gamma   90.00
#
_symmetry.space_group_name_H-M   'P 1'
#
loop_
_entity.id
_entity.type
_entity.pdbx_description
1 polymer ?
#
loop_
_entity_poly.entity_id
_entity_poly.type
_entity_poly.pdbx_seq_one_letter_code
_entity_poly.pdbx_strand_id
1 'polypeptide(L)'
;GENRMTVAQNAARKVEFSYDYMGRCFERKEYTASSNDSWNLDKTVYIVYDDYKQIAEYVNEELHQQYAWDSAGLDTVAFMSKGNSVYMYWTDGNKNVLKLFDTAGEQASYSYDPFGKVTTAEGSLAADNPFRFSCEYHNDITGLVEYIYRKYDPSLGRWINRDPVEEQGGMNLYV
;
A
#
# COMPACT_ATOMS: atom_id res chain seq x y z
N GLY A 1 17.00 -11.74 -11.97
CA GLY A 1 16.23 -10.64 -11.38
C GLY A 1 15.84 -10.96 -9.95
N GLU A 2 15.65 -9.94 -9.14
CA GLU A 2 15.40 -10.06 -7.69
C GLU A 2 13.95 -10.40 -7.35
N ASN A 3 13.19 -11.04 -8.26
CA ASN A 3 11.78 -11.44 -8.07
C ASN A 3 10.85 -10.28 -7.65
N ARG A 4 11.12 -9.06 -8.14
CA ARG A 4 10.31 -7.87 -7.87
C ARG A 4 9.40 -7.55 -9.04
N MET A 5 8.18 -7.14 -8.73
CA MET A 5 7.23 -6.67 -9.75
C MET A 5 7.66 -5.29 -10.25
N THR A 6 8.01 -5.17 -11.52
CA THR A 6 8.37 -3.89 -12.13
C THR A 6 7.22 -3.26 -12.91
N VAL A 7 6.25 -4.07 -13.34
CA VAL A 7 5.07 -3.61 -14.06
C VAL A 7 3.87 -4.48 -13.69
N ALA A 8 2.73 -3.87 -13.47
CA ALA A 8 1.42 -4.52 -13.43
C ALA A 8 0.47 -3.77 -14.36
N GLN A 9 -0.31 -4.50 -15.18
CA GLN A 9 -1.25 -3.86 -16.10
C GLN A 9 -2.46 -4.74 -16.41
N ASN A 10 -3.55 -4.08 -16.74
CA ASN A 10 -4.75 -4.66 -17.35
C ASN A 10 -5.16 -3.84 -18.58
N ALA A 11 -6.36 -4.04 -19.13
CA ALA A 11 -6.81 -3.31 -20.31
C ALA A 11 -6.98 -1.80 -20.08
N ALA A 12 -7.18 -1.34 -18.84
CA ALA A 12 -7.50 0.05 -18.51
C ALA A 12 -6.39 0.80 -17.77
N ARG A 13 -5.59 0.09 -16.96
CA ARG A 13 -4.61 0.69 -16.03
C ARG A 13 -3.26 -0.02 -16.12
N LYS A 14 -2.20 0.75 -15.95
CA LYS A 14 -0.83 0.23 -15.81
C LYS A 14 -0.15 0.93 -14.65
N VAL A 15 0.66 0.19 -13.91
CA VAL A 15 1.56 0.71 -12.87
C VAL A 15 2.97 0.21 -13.13
N GLU A 16 3.94 1.12 -13.07
CA GLU A 16 5.37 0.81 -13.13
C GLU A 16 5.99 1.09 -11.76
N PHE A 17 6.90 0.22 -11.31
CA PHE A 17 7.57 0.31 -10.02
C PHE A 17 9.07 0.39 -10.19
N SER A 18 9.69 1.36 -9.52
CA SER A 18 11.15 1.50 -9.41
C SER A 18 11.59 1.26 -7.97
N TYR A 19 12.70 0.55 -7.80
CA TYR A 19 13.21 0.15 -6.50
C TYR A 19 14.60 0.70 -6.24
N ASP A 20 14.87 1.04 -4.99
CA ASP A 20 16.21 1.41 -4.53
C ASP A 20 17.10 0.18 -4.27
N TYR A 21 18.34 0.43 -3.84
CA TYR A 21 19.32 -0.62 -3.56
C TYR A 21 18.92 -1.52 -2.35
N MET A 22 18.06 -1.04 -1.45
CA MET A 22 17.50 -1.83 -0.34
C MET A 22 16.26 -2.63 -0.77
N GLY A 23 15.77 -2.43 -1.99
CA GLY A 23 14.60 -3.10 -2.50
C GLY A 23 13.27 -2.47 -2.14
N ARG A 24 13.28 -1.23 -1.65
CA ARG A 24 12.08 -0.48 -1.36
C ARG A 24 11.59 0.22 -2.62
N CYS A 25 10.28 0.20 -2.86
CA CYS A 25 9.67 0.92 -3.99
C CYS A 25 9.70 2.42 -3.72
N PHE A 26 10.63 3.14 -4.35
CA PHE A 26 10.76 4.58 -4.14
C PHE A 26 10.00 5.43 -5.16
N GLU A 27 9.62 4.84 -6.31
CA GLU A 27 8.84 5.51 -7.34
C GLU A 27 7.78 4.58 -7.90
N ARG A 28 6.58 5.11 -8.10
CA ARG A 28 5.47 4.44 -8.77
C ARG A 28 4.88 5.37 -9.82
N LYS A 29 4.78 4.91 -11.07
CA LYS A 29 4.11 5.63 -12.15
C LYS A 29 2.81 4.95 -12.50
N GLU A 30 1.73 5.72 -12.50
CA GLU A 30 0.37 5.24 -12.74
C GLU A 30 -0.14 5.80 -14.07
N TYR A 31 -0.75 4.92 -14.86
CA TYR A 31 -1.18 5.24 -16.22
C TYR A 31 -2.61 4.75 -16.47
N THR A 32 -3.30 5.47 -17.36
CA THR A 32 -4.55 5.02 -18.00
C THR A 32 -4.32 4.68 -19.47
N ALA A 33 -5.10 3.70 -19.96
CA ALA A 33 -5.06 3.34 -21.38
C ALA A 33 -5.56 4.49 -22.25
N SER A 34 -4.86 4.74 -23.36
CA SER A 34 -5.25 5.68 -24.41
C SER A 34 -5.94 4.95 -25.56
N SER A 35 -6.65 5.69 -26.43
CA SER A 35 -7.37 5.16 -27.59
C SER A 35 -6.48 4.52 -28.67
N ASN A 36 -5.16 4.65 -28.58
CA ASN A 36 -4.20 4.23 -29.62
C ASN A 36 -3.20 3.16 -29.11
N ASP A 37 -3.64 2.23 -28.28
CA ASP A 37 -2.78 1.21 -27.63
C ASP A 37 -1.55 1.80 -26.91
N SER A 38 -1.68 3.06 -26.47
CA SER A 38 -0.66 3.79 -25.71
C SER A 38 -1.13 4.03 -24.28
N TRP A 39 -0.21 4.49 -23.43
CA TRP A 39 -0.47 4.77 -22.03
C TRP A 39 -0.29 6.26 -21.74
N ASN A 40 -1.28 6.88 -21.13
CA ASN A 40 -1.18 8.25 -20.60
C ASN A 40 -0.70 8.16 -19.14
N LEU A 41 0.38 8.86 -18.83
CA LEU A 41 0.85 9.01 -17.45
C LEU A 41 -0.13 9.91 -16.69
N ASP A 42 -0.75 9.38 -15.64
CA ASP A 42 -1.70 10.12 -14.79
C ASP A 42 -0.96 10.80 -13.65
N LYS A 43 -0.10 10.06 -12.97
CA LYS A 43 0.70 10.59 -11.85
C LYS A 43 1.97 9.79 -11.61
N THR A 44 2.96 10.48 -11.04
CA THR A 44 4.15 9.86 -10.46
C THR A 44 4.07 10.02 -8.94
N VAL A 45 4.25 8.94 -8.22
CA VAL A 45 4.29 8.90 -6.75
C VAL A 45 5.70 8.58 -6.32
N TYR A 46 6.32 9.49 -5.55
CA TYR A 46 7.61 9.24 -4.89
C TYR A 46 7.37 8.93 -3.42
N ILE A 47 8.03 7.88 -2.94
CA ILE A 47 7.87 7.34 -1.60
C ILE A 47 9.16 7.56 -0.82
N VAL A 48 9.05 8.16 0.34
CA VAL A 48 10.17 8.42 1.27
C VAL A 48 10.10 7.45 2.43
N TYR A 49 11.24 6.88 2.79
CA TYR A 49 11.35 5.89 3.84
C TYR A 49 12.31 6.35 4.96
N ASP A 50 12.00 5.96 6.19
CA ASP A 50 12.93 5.83 7.30
C ASP A 50 13.13 4.34 7.54
N ASP A 51 14.33 3.81 7.22
CA ASP A 51 14.60 2.38 7.10
C ASP A 51 13.58 1.71 6.15
N TYR A 52 12.72 0.83 6.63
CA TYR A 52 11.66 0.18 5.85
C TYR A 52 10.27 0.80 6.05
N LYS A 53 10.14 1.81 6.91
CA LYS A 53 8.89 2.50 7.18
C LYS A 53 8.67 3.62 6.20
N GLN A 54 7.59 3.57 5.45
CA GLN A 54 7.19 4.67 4.58
C GLN A 54 6.75 5.85 5.46
N ILE A 55 7.41 7.01 5.30
CA ILE A 55 7.13 8.21 6.12
C ILE A 55 6.48 9.34 5.33
N ALA A 56 6.56 9.33 3.99
CA ALA A 56 5.89 10.34 3.17
C ALA A 56 5.65 9.84 1.74
N GLU A 57 4.65 10.43 1.11
CA GLU A 57 4.38 10.32 -0.32
C GLU A 57 4.33 11.71 -0.95
N TYR A 58 4.96 11.84 -2.11
CA TYR A 58 4.84 12.99 -3.00
C TYR A 58 4.14 12.56 -4.28
N VAL A 59 3.13 13.30 -4.70
CA VAL A 59 2.42 13.07 -5.97
C VAL A 59 2.76 14.22 -6.91
N ASN A 60 3.36 13.91 -8.07
CA ASN A 60 3.84 14.88 -9.04
C ASN A 60 4.72 15.97 -8.40
N GLU A 61 5.66 15.53 -7.52
CA GLU A 61 6.61 16.35 -6.77
C GLU A 61 6.00 17.23 -5.64
N GLU A 62 4.69 17.17 -5.40
CA GLU A 62 4.03 17.85 -4.28
C GLU A 62 3.80 16.87 -3.12
N LEU A 63 4.06 17.33 -1.89
CA LEU A 63 3.79 16.53 -0.68
C LEU A 63 2.30 16.20 -0.59
N HIS A 64 2.00 14.92 -0.63
CA HIS A 64 0.62 14.42 -0.60
C HIS A 64 0.18 13.97 0.80
N GLN A 65 0.99 13.10 1.42
CA GLN A 65 0.72 12.53 2.75
C GLN A 65 2.03 12.27 3.50
N GLN A 66 1.97 12.30 4.83
CA GLN A 66 3.05 11.89 5.72
C GLN A 66 2.51 10.93 6.77
N TYR A 67 3.37 10.05 7.28
CA TYR A 67 3.01 9.01 8.23
C TYR A 67 3.95 9.02 9.43
N ALA A 68 3.37 8.91 10.62
CA ALA A 68 4.09 8.66 11.85
C ALA A 68 3.77 7.24 12.32
N TRP A 69 4.81 6.45 12.54
CA TRP A 69 4.72 5.07 12.98
C TRP A 69 4.72 4.97 14.49
N ASP A 70 4.09 3.92 15.00
CA ASP A 70 4.08 3.64 16.43
C ASP A 70 5.49 3.43 16.97
N SER A 71 5.80 4.06 18.10
CA SER A 71 7.10 3.99 18.76
C SER A 71 7.23 2.81 19.73
N ALA A 72 6.11 2.15 20.08
CA ALA A 72 6.11 0.99 20.99
C ALA A 72 6.48 -0.33 20.30
N GLY A 73 6.80 -0.29 19.00
CA GLY A 73 7.27 -1.46 18.26
C GLY A 73 6.15 -2.35 17.70
N LEU A 74 4.92 -1.83 17.63
CA LEU A 74 3.78 -2.57 17.06
C LEU A 74 3.83 -2.64 15.53
N ASP A 75 4.74 -1.87 14.89
CA ASP A 75 4.87 -1.79 13.43
C ASP A 75 3.53 -1.45 12.74
N THR A 76 2.90 -0.40 13.25
CA THR A 76 1.65 0.17 12.73
C THR A 76 1.79 1.66 12.52
N VAL A 77 1.08 2.21 11.55
CA VAL A 77 0.94 3.65 11.39
C VAL A 77 0.08 4.17 12.54
N ALA A 78 0.58 5.14 13.30
CA ALA A 78 -0.17 5.80 14.37
C ALA A 78 -0.96 7.00 13.84
N PHE A 79 -0.32 7.81 12.97
CA PHE A 79 -0.93 9.02 12.42
C PHE A 79 -0.59 9.20 10.95
N MET A 80 -1.53 9.77 10.21
CA MET A 80 -1.33 10.31 8.87
C MET A 80 -1.59 11.81 8.89
N SER A 81 -0.75 12.60 8.22
CA SER A 81 -1.07 14.00 7.92
C SER A 81 -1.31 14.19 6.43
N LYS A 82 -2.34 14.97 6.08
CA LYS A 82 -2.68 15.34 4.72
C LYS A 82 -3.16 16.80 4.70
N GLY A 83 -2.45 17.65 3.98
CA GLY A 83 -2.67 19.09 4.06
C GLY A 83 -2.46 19.59 5.49
N ASN A 84 -3.46 20.26 6.05
CA ASN A 84 -3.43 20.80 7.43
C ASN A 84 -4.12 19.88 8.46
N SER A 85 -4.53 18.68 8.06
CA SER A 85 -5.26 17.75 8.92
C SER A 85 -4.39 16.58 9.33
N VAL A 86 -4.63 16.08 10.55
CA VAL A 86 -3.97 14.90 11.12
C VAL A 86 -5.03 13.88 11.47
N TYR A 87 -4.80 12.63 11.09
CA TYR A 87 -5.72 11.52 11.28
C TYR A 87 -5.05 10.42 12.09
N MET A 88 -5.72 9.95 13.12
CA MET A 88 -5.28 8.86 13.98
C MET A 88 -5.80 7.53 13.45
N TYR A 89 -4.95 6.52 13.43
CA TYR A 89 -5.31 5.16 13.05
C TYR A 89 -5.83 4.36 14.25
N TRP A 90 -6.86 3.59 14.00
CA TRP A 90 -7.37 2.57 14.91
C TRP A 90 -7.24 1.21 14.25
N THR A 91 -6.46 0.32 14.86
CA THR A 91 -6.20 -1.03 14.36
C THR A 91 -6.75 -2.09 15.32
N ASP A 92 -7.00 -3.30 14.78
CA ASP A 92 -7.24 -4.49 15.59
C ASP A 92 -5.93 -5.15 16.07
N GLY A 93 -6.05 -6.29 16.77
CA GLY A 93 -4.89 -7.05 17.28
C GLY A 93 -4.02 -7.68 16.19
N ASN A 94 -4.48 -7.74 14.94
CA ASN A 94 -3.75 -8.23 13.77
C ASN A 94 -3.18 -7.08 12.92
N LYS A 95 -3.20 -5.86 13.45
CA LYS A 95 -2.76 -4.63 12.79
C LYS A 95 -3.66 -4.19 11.61
N ASN A 96 -4.84 -4.77 11.42
CA ASN A 96 -5.74 -4.30 10.39
C ASN A 96 -6.28 -2.92 10.76
N VAL A 97 -6.18 -1.98 9.84
CA VAL A 97 -6.73 -0.63 10.03
C VAL A 97 -8.25 -0.72 9.93
N LEU A 98 -8.94 -0.45 11.02
CA LEU A 98 -10.41 -0.46 11.07
C LEU A 98 -10.99 0.92 10.82
N LYS A 99 -10.35 1.98 11.36
CA LYS A 99 -10.87 3.34 11.28
C LYS A 99 -9.77 4.39 11.27
N LEU A 100 -10.09 5.55 10.70
CA LEU A 100 -9.33 6.78 10.84
C LEU A 100 -10.22 7.85 11.46
N PHE A 101 -9.65 8.62 12.38
CA PHE A 101 -10.32 9.72 13.06
C PHE A 101 -9.52 11.01 12.97
N ASP A 102 -10.22 12.13 12.95
CA ASP A 102 -9.67 13.45 13.25
C ASP A 102 -10.47 14.09 14.41
N THR A 103 -10.31 15.39 14.64
CA THR A 103 -11.02 16.13 15.66
C THR A 103 -12.52 16.28 15.39
N ALA A 104 -12.97 16.07 14.17
CA ALA A 104 -14.39 16.10 13.78
C ALA A 104 -15.08 14.73 13.91
N GLY A 105 -14.32 13.64 14.08
CA GLY A 105 -14.82 12.30 14.23
C GLY A 105 -14.26 11.30 13.24
N GLU A 106 -15.02 10.25 12.92
CA GLU A 106 -14.63 9.19 11.99
C GLU A 106 -14.55 9.73 10.55
N GLN A 107 -13.39 9.51 9.90
CA GLN A 107 -13.11 9.95 8.54
C GLN A 107 -12.96 8.79 7.55
N ALA A 108 -12.65 7.60 8.04
CA ALA A 108 -12.69 6.37 7.26
C ALA A 108 -13.01 5.17 8.14
N SER A 109 -13.65 4.16 7.57
CA SER A 109 -13.83 2.84 8.18
C SER A 109 -13.69 1.72 7.16
N TYR A 110 -13.18 0.57 7.61
CA TYR A 110 -12.90 -0.59 6.78
C TYR A 110 -13.37 -1.88 7.44
N SER A 111 -13.84 -2.81 6.61
CA SER A 111 -14.06 -4.21 6.99
C SER A 111 -13.35 -5.12 5.98
N TYR A 112 -12.94 -6.28 6.45
CA TYR A 112 -12.16 -7.24 5.67
C TYR A 112 -12.79 -8.63 5.73
N ASP A 113 -12.56 -9.42 4.69
CA ASP A 113 -12.75 -10.85 4.78
C ASP A 113 -11.57 -11.52 5.52
N PRO A 114 -11.61 -12.83 5.81
CA PRO A 114 -10.53 -13.51 6.53
C PRO A 114 -9.16 -13.48 5.84
N PHE A 115 -9.12 -13.18 4.55
CA PHE A 115 -7.89 -13.09 3.75
C PHE A 115 -7.42 -11.65 3.51
N GLY A 116 -8.11 -10.67 4.10
CA GLY A 116 -7.71 -9.26 4.04
C GLY A 116 -8.23 -8.48 2.84
N LYS A 117 -9.12 -9.08 2.04
CA LYS A 117 -9.83 -8.33 1.00
C LYS A 117 -10.78 -7.34 1.67
N VAL A 118 -10.69 -6.07 1.28
CA VAL A 118 -11.59 -5.04 1.75
C VAL A 118 -13.02 -5.35 1.27
N THR A 119 -13.95 -5.53 2.20
CA THR A 119 -15.38 -5.77 1.94
C THR A 119 -16.20 -4.50 2.06
N THR A 120 -15.76 -3.57 2.91
CA THR A 120 -16.36 -2.25 3.09
C THR A 120 -15.26 -1.21 3.26
N ALA A 121 -15.41 -0.07 2.60
CA ALA A 121 -14.56 1.11 2.75
C ALA A 121 -15.46 2.34 2.68
N GLU A 122 -15.64 3.04 3.79
CA GLU A 122 -16.56 4.17 3.92
C GLU A 122 -15.86 5.38 4.53
N GLY A 123 -16.36 6.58 4.21
CA GLY A 123 -15.84 7.85 4.70
C GLY A 123 -15.02 8.62 3.68
N SER A 124 -14.77 9.88 3.99
CA SER A 124 -14.12 10.84 3.08
C SER A 124 -12.67 10.49 2.73
N LEU A 125 -11.98 9.77 3.63
CA LEU A 125 -10.59 9.35 3.48
C LEU A 125 -10.43 7.89 3.05
N ALA A 126 -11.52 7.14 2.91
CA ALA A 126 -11.43 5.70 2.68
C ALA A 126 -10.66 5.33 1.39
N ALA A 127 -10.75 6.16 0.34
CA ALA A 127 -9.99 5.96 -0.89
C ALA A 127 -8.57 6.53 -0.83
N ASP A 128 -8.31 7.51 0.02
CA ASP A 128 -7.02 8.19 0.11
C ASP A 128 -6.02 7.49 1.03
N ASN A 129 -6.51 6.71 2.00
CA ASN A 129 -5.66 5.98 2.93
C ASN A 129 -5.15 4.69 2.29
N PRO A 130 -3.83 4.55 2.10
CA PRO A 130 -3.28 3.33 1.51
C PRO A 130 -3.04 2.21 2.53
N PHE A 131 -2.84 2.52 3.82
CA PHE A 131 -2.56 1.51 4.84
C PHE A 131 -3.85 0.89 5.37
N ARG A 132 -4.05 -0.41 5.10
CA ARG A 132 -5.32 -1.10 5.43
C ARG A 132 -5.08 -2.44 6.12
N PHE A 133 -5.20 -3.55 5.40
CA PHE A 133 -4.98 -4.89 5.94
C PHE A 133 -3.55 -5.07 6.44
N SER A 134 -3.38 -5.60 7.65
CA SER A 134 -2.08 -5.81 8.32
C SER A 134 -1.24 -4.53 8.47
N CYS A 135 -1.87 -3.34 8.35
CA CYS A 135 -1.22 -2.03 8.28
C CYS A 135 -0.19 -1.91 7.14
N GLU A 136 -0.40 -2.67 6.05
CA GLU A 136 0.43 -2.64 4.86
C GLU A 136 -0.20 -1.79 3.76
N TYR A 137 0.65 -1.36 2.82
CA TYR A 137 0.21 -0.54 1.69
C TYR A 137 -0.71 -1.32 0.76
N HIS A 138 -1.92 -0.85 0.55
CA HIS A 138 -2.89 -1.40 -0.40
C HIS A 138 -2.87 -0.59 -1.69
N ASN A 139 -2.50 -1.22 -2.80
CA ASN A 139 -2.49 -0.58 -4.11
C ASN A 139 -3.83 -0.80 -4.81
N ASP A 140 -4.65 0.24 -4.88
CA ASP A 140 -6.01 0.17 -5.45
C ASP A 140 -6.03 -0.13 -6.96
N ILE A 141 -4.93 0.10 -7.69
CA ILE A 141 -4.85 -0.20 -9.13
C ILE A 141 -4.61 -1.68 -9.37
N THR A 142 -3.72 -2.29 -8.58
CA THR A 142 -3.38 -3.71 -8.71
C THR A 142 -4.28 -4.61 -7.86
N GLY A 143 -4.91 -4.07 -6.81
CA GLY A 143 -5.64 -4.83 -5.79
C GLY A 143 -4.73 -5.60 -4.84
N LEU A 144 -3.42 -5.35 -4.89
CA LEU A 144 -2.42 -6.07 -4.10
C LEU A 144 -2.07 -5.32 -2.82
N VAL A 145 -1.75 -6.09 -1.77
CA VAL A 145 -1.11 -5.58 -0.55
C VAL A 145 0.40 -5.67 -0.73
N GLU A 146 1.07 -4.54 -0.57
CA GLU A 146 2.49 -4.37 -0.89
C GLU A 146 3.37 -4.49 0.34
N TYR A 147 3.77 -5.72 0.67
CA TYR A 147 4.84 -5.95 1.65
C TYR A 147 6.20 -5.67 1.03
N ILE A 148 7.20 -5.47 1.85
CA ILE A 148 8.55 -5.07 1.42
C ILE A 148 9.16 -6.06 0.41
N TYR A 149 9.07 -7.34 0.67
CA TYR A 149 9.71 -8.38 -0.15
C TYR A 149 8.74 -9.12 -1.06
N ARG A 150 7.45 -9.08 -0.75
CA ARG A 150 6.42 -9.84 -1.46
C ARG A 150 5.18 -8.99 -1.72
N LYS A 151 4.44 -9.35 -2.74
CA LYS A 151 3.08 -8.83 -3.00
C LYS A 151 2.08 -9.92 -2.63
N TYR A 152 1.08 -9.53 -1.85
CA TYR A 152 0.02 -10.44 -1.41
C TYR A 152 -1.27 -10.11 -2.16
N ASP A 153 -1.94 -11.15 -2.67
CA ASP A 153 -3.26 -11.01 -3.30
C ASP A 153 -4.34 -11.44 -2.31
N PRO A 154 -5.08 -10.49 -1.71
CA PRO A 154 -6.13 -10.82 -0.74
C PRO A 154 -7.34 -11.52 -1.40
N SER A 155 -7.52 -11.40 -2.71
CA SER A 155 -8.60 -12.08 -3.42
C SER A 155 -8.31 -13.58 -3.61
N LEU A 156 -7.04 -13.95 -3.65
CA LEU A 156 -6.56 -15.33 -3.74
C LEU A 156 -6.10 -15.90 -2.40
N GLY A 157 -5.93 -15.05 -1.38
CA GLY A 157 -5.42 -15.42 -0.05
C GLY A 157 -3.98 -15.95 -0.07
N ARG A 158 -3.13 -15.44 -0.99
CA ARG A 158 -1.75 -15.93 -1.15
C ARG A 158 -0.78 -14.88 -1.67
N TRP A 159 0.50 -15.15 -1.48
CA TRP A 159 1.57 -14.39 -2.13
C TRP A 159 1.61 -14.67 -3.64
N ILE A 160 1.90 -13.64 -4.44
CA ILE A 160 1.99 -13.77 -5.90
C ILE A 160 3.42 -13.97 -6.40
N ASN A 161 4.41 -13.74 -5.54
CA ASN A 161 5.82 -14.01 -5.82
C ASN A 161 6.40 -14.96 -4.76
N ARG A 162 7.46 -15.68 -5.16
CA ARG A 162 8.10 -16.70 -4.30
C ARG A 162 8.69 -16.07 -3.05
N ASP A 163 8.71 -16.84 -1.98
CA ASP A 163 9.38 -16.46 -0.74
C ASP A 163 10.88 -16.22 -0.99
N PRO A 164 11.44 -15.06 -0.62
CA PRO A 164 12.87 -14.78 -0.80
C PRO A 164 13.78 -15.65 0.07
N VAL A 165 13.27 -16.26 1.16
CA VAL A 165 14.00 -17.27 1.96
C VAL A 165 13.94 -18.67 1.36
N GLU A 166 13.25 -18.83 0.22
CA GLU A 166 13.12 -20.08 -0.50
C GLU A 166 12.62 -21.26 0.39
N GLU A 167 13.12 -22.45 0.18
CA GLU A 167 12.68 -23.66 0.91
C GLU A 167 13.00 -23.63 2.40
N GLN A 168 13.83 -22.69 2.87
CA GLN A 168 14.08 -22.48 4.29
C GLN A 168 12.82 -21.97 5.03
N GLY A 169 11.93 -21.27 4.32
CA GLY A 169 10.65 -20.80 4.86
C GLY A 169 9.53 -21.85 4.79
N GLY A 170 9.73 -22.97 4.10
CA GLY A 170 8.73 -24.02 3.90
C GLY A 170 8.65 -24.52 2.46
N MET A 171 8.02 -25.69 2.26
CA MET A 171 7.89 -26.30 0.92
C MET A 171 6.94 -25.50 0.00
N ASN A 172 5.98 -24.77 0.55
CA ASN A 172 5.07 -23.94 -0.23
C ASN A 172 5.58 -22.50 -0.22
N LEU A 173 6.17 -22.05 -1.31
CA LEU A 173 6.81 -20.75 -1.45
C LEU A 173 5.82 -19.58 -1.64
N TYR A 174 4.52 -19.85 -1.67
CA TYR A 174 3.46 -18.88 -1.91
C TYR A 174 2.42 -18.77 -0.78
N VAL A 175 2.72 -19.38 0.37
CA VAL A 175 1.88 -19.31 1.59
C VAL A 175 2.60 -18.58 2.69
#